data_939391dd1a86bd1a47c5159e01b8ee21
#
_entry.id   939391dd1a86bd1a47c5159e01b8ee21
#
_cell.length_a   1.000
_cell.length_b   1.000
_cell.length_c   1.000
_cell.angle_alpha   90.00
_cell.angle_beta   90.00
_cell.angle_gamma   90.00
#
_symmetry.space_group_name_H-M   'P 1'
#
loop_
_entity.id
_entity.type
_entity.pdbx_description
1 polymer ?
#
loop_
_entity_poly.entity_id
_entity_poly.type
_entity_poly.pdbx_seq_one_letter_code
_entity_poly.pdbx_strand_id
1 'polypeptide(L)'
;MTAGLVSQFPRDNRPQIVFSGRSNVGKSSLINTLLGRKNLARVSSAPGKTITVNFYDIDKKIWFVDIPGYGYAKRDFKDKKRWSALTDNFLTSPCEKRLILQLIDMKVGPTEDDYMMLDWLDESETPYVIVATKCDKLNKTDFNANREELSKLGPVIPFSSLKGIGKDELWKTLYEFLEN
;
A
#
# COMPACT_ATOMS: atom_id res chain seq x y z
N MET A 1 -3.28 11.74 -10.76
CA MET A 1 -2.19 12.75 -10.86
C MET A 1 -0.92 12.14 -10.29
N THR A 2 0.26 12.61 -10.72
CA THR A 2 1.55 12.03 -10.29
C THR A 2 2.43 13.15 -9.75
N ALA A 3 2.98 12.98 -8.55
CA ALA A 3 3.79 13.96 -7.85
C ALA A 3 5.21 13.44 -7.61
N GLY A 4 6.21 14.15 -8.09
CA GLY A 4 7.64 13.91 -7.84
C GLY A 4 8.26 14.89 -6.83
N LEU A 5 7.48 15.88 -6.41
CA LEU A 5 7.83 16.91 -5.44
C LEU A 5 6.66 17.15 -4.47
N VAL A 6 6.97 17.52 -3.25
CA VAL A 6 5.99 17.81 -2.19
C VAL A 6 5.01 18.94 -2.61
N SER A 7 5.50 19.95 -3.32
CA SER A 7 4.67 21.05 -3.82
C SER A 7 3.56 20.65 -4.80
N GLN A 8 3.63 19.43 -5.32
CA GLN A 8 2.66 18.86 -6.26
C GLN A 8 1.58 18.01 -5.55
N PHE A 9 1.67 17.82 -4.23
CA PHE A 9 0.65 17.08 -3.50
C PHE A 9 -0.69 17.82 -3.52
N PRO A 10 -1.83 17.10 -3.56
CA PRO A 10 -3.14 17.71 -3.41
C PRO A 10 -3.21 18.55 -2.12
N ARG A 11 -3.79 19.73 -2.19
CA ARG A 11 -3.93 20.65 -1.04
C ARG A 11 -5.30 20.55 -0.37
N ASP A 12 -6.14 19.67 -0.88
CA ASP A 12 -7.44 19.41 -0.25
C ASP A 12 -7.28 18.39 0.90
N ASN A 13 -8.18 18.48 1.88
CA ASN A 13 -8.14 17.65 3.08
C ASN A 13 -8.92 16.33 2.92
N ARG A 14 -9.15 15.84 1.69
CA ARG A 14 -9.89 14.61 1.48
C ARG A 14 -9.23 13.41 2.17
N PRO A 15 -10.02 12.45 2.67
CA PRO A 15 -9.51 11.20 3.19
C PRO A 15 -8.61 10.48 2.19
N GLN A 16 -7.58 9.81 2.70
CA GLN A 16 -6.56 9.14 1.91
C GLN A 16 -6.49 7.65 2.26
N ILE A 17 -6.61 6.80 1.25
CA ILE A 17 -6.27 5.38 1.35
C ILE A 17 -4.92 5.16 0.67
N VAL A 18 -3.92 4.85 1.44
CA VAL A 18 -2.53 4.80 0.99
C VAL A 18 -2.08 3.36 0.80
N PHE A 19 -1.53 3.05 -0.36
CA PHE A 19 -1.00 1.74 -0.69
C PHE A 19 0.51 1.73 -0.48
N SER A 20 0.96 1.05 0.55
CA SER A 20 2.34 0.86 0.94
C SER A 20 2.77 -0.60 0.71
N GLY A 21 4.04 -0.84 0.52
CA GLY A 21 4.62 -2.16 0.39
C GLY A 21 5.81 -2.20 -0.55
N ARG A 22 6.54 -3.29 -0.50
CA ARG A 22 7.74 -3.45 -1.32
C ARG A 22 7.42 -3.53 -2.82
N SER A 23 8.45 -3.34 -3.62
CA SER A 23 8.35 -3.50 -5.08
C SER A 23 7.89 -4.91 -5.45
N ASN A 24 6.96 -5.03 -6.41
CA ASN A 24 6.38 -6.29 -6.89
C ASN A 24 5.53 -7.09 -5.87
N VAL A 25 5.14 -6.50 -4.77
CA VAL A 25 4.24 -7.12 -3.79
C VAL A 25 2.81 -7.31 -4.32
N GLY A 26 2.42 -6.58 -5.37
CA GLY A 26 1.08 -6.64 -5.98
C GLY A 26 0.27 -5.36 -5.84
N LYS A 27 0.91 -4.25 -5.46
CA LYS A 27 0.27 -2.95 -5.18
C LYS A 27 -0.58 -2.44 -6.34
N SER A 28 -0.03 -2.32 -7.53
CA SER A 28 -0.77 -1.88 -8.74
C SER A 28 -1.89 -2.84 -9.13
N SER A 29 -1.71 -4.15 -8.91
CA SER A 29 -2.73 -5.16 -9.17
C SER A 29 -3.90 -5.00 -8.20
N LEU A 30 -3.63 -4.75 -6.91
CA LEU A 30 -4.65 -4.49 -5.90
C LEU A 30 -5.46 -3.24 -6.26
N ILE A 31 -4.81 -2.12 -6.55
CA ILE A 31 -5.46 -0.87 -6.95
C ILE A 31 -6.38 -1.09 -8.15
N ASN A 32 -5.88 -1.75 -9.19
CA ASN A 32 -6.66 -2.07 -10.39
C ASN A 32 -7.87 -2.96 -10.08
N THR A 33 -7.71 -3.94 -9.19
CA THR A 33 -8.79 -4.85 -8.77
C THR A 33 -9.87 -4.11 -7.97
N LEU A 34 -9.48 -3.24 -7.05
CA LEU A 34 -10.43 -2.44 -6.26
C LEU A 34 -11.24 -1.50 -7.16
N LEU A 35 -10.58 -0.83 -8.09
CA LEU A 35 -11.22 0.13 -8.98
C LEU A 35 -11.94 -0.52 -10.18
N GLY A 36 -11.88 -1.85 -10.33
CA GLY A 36 -12.48 -2.55 -11.45
C GLY A 36 -11.92 -2.10 -12.82
N ARG A 37 -10.69 -1.58 -12.85
CA ARG A 37 -10.06 -1.04 -14.05
C ARG A 37 -8.78 -1.79 -14.41
N LYS A 38 -8.61 -2.13 -15.69
CA LYS A 38 -7.38 -2.69 -16.20
C LYS A 38 -6.40 -1.55 -16.50
N ASN A 39 -5.17 -1.64 -15.98
CA ASN A 39 -4.06 -0.72 -16.29
C ASN A 39 -4.20 0.75 -15.81
N LEU A 40 -5.03 1.06 -14.83
CA LEU A 40 -5.07 2.40 -14.23
C LEU A 40 -3.78 2.66 -13.44
N ALA A 41 -3.45 1.77 -12.51
CA ALA A 41 -2.15 1.73 -11.90
C ALA A 41 -1.22 0.87 -12.78
N ARG A 42 -0.11 1.46 -13.24
CA ARG A 42 0.82 0.76 -14.12
C ARG A 42 1.59 -0.30 -13.33
N VAL A 43 1.44 -1.55 -13.73
CA VAL A 43 2.31 -2.63 -13.26
C VAL A 43 3.69 -2.39 -13.89
N SER A 44 4.59 -1.76 -13.14
CA SER A 44 5.95 -1.49 -13.62
C SER A 44 6.82 -2.71 -13.41
N SER A 45 7.29 -3.31 -14.50
CA SER A 45 8.32 -4.34 -14.49
C SER A 45 9.74 -3.78 -14.71
N ALA A 46 9.88 -2.47 -14.98
CA ALA A 46 11.16 -1.85 -15.31
C ALA A 46 11.73 -1.06 -14.13
N PRO A 47 12.98 -1.35 -13.71
CA PRO A 47 13.72 -0.54 -12.75
C PRO A 47 14.13 0.80 -13.35
N GLY A 48 14.20 1.86 -12.54
CA GLY A 48 14.75 3.17 -12.94
C GLY A 48 13.73 4.23 -13.33
N LYS A 49 12.42 4.01 -13.12
CA LYS A 49 11.42 5.08 -13.30
C LYS A 49 11.43 6.05 -12.12
N THR A 50 11.14 7.31 -12.44
CA THR A 50 11.04 8.44 -11.51
C THR A 50 10.27 8.05 -10.24
N ILE A 51 10.87 8.33 -9.09
CA ILE A 51 10.24 8.11 -7.78
C ILE A 51 9.10 9.13 -7.66
N THR A 52 7.87 8.64 -7.62
CA THR A 52 6.67 9.48 -7.56
C THR A 52 5.61 8.87 -6.67
N VAL A 53 4.83 9.74 -6.03
CA VAL A 53 3.56 9.39 -5.40
C VAL A 53 2.45 9.56 -6.43
N ASN A 54 1.62 8.55 -6.62
CA ASN A 54 0.50 8.61 -7.57
C ASN A 54 -0.82 8.77 -6.82
N PHE A 55 -1.58 9.79 -7.18
CA PHE A 55 -2.88 10.09 -6.60
C PHE A 55 -3.98 9.75 -7.61
N TYR A 56 -4.90 8.90 -7.22
CA TYR A 56 -6.09 8.54 -7.98
C TYR A 56 -7.31 9.18 -7.32
N ASP A 57 -7.96 10.08 -8.04
CA ASP A 57 -9.19 10.72 -7.59
C ASP A 57 -10.36 9.72 -7.71
N ILE A 58 -11.01 9.43 -6.60
CA ILE A 58 -12.15 8.54 -6.53
C ILE A 58 -13.38 9.37 -6.21
N ASP A 59 -14.19 9.61 -7.25
CA ASP A 59 -15.49 10.32 -7.19
C ASP A 59 -15.43 11.70 -6.49
N LYS A 60 -14.26 12.35 -6.51
CA LYS A 60 -13.97 13.59 -5.79
C LYS A 60 -14.22 13.54 -4.28
N LYS A 61 -14.26 12.34 -3.73
CA LYS A 61 -14.52 12.10 -2.30
C LYS A 61 -13.30 11.68 -1.54
N ILE A 62 -12.49 10.80 -2.11
CA ILE A 62 -11.29 10.22 -1.48
C ILE A 62 -10.12 10.18 -2.45
N TRP A 63 -8.91 10.12 -1.92
CA TRP A 63 -7.71 9.82 -2.66
C TRP A 63 -7.26 8.37 -2.44
N PHE A 64 -7.07 7.62 -3.52
CA PHE A 64 -6.22 6.44 -3.47
C PHE A 64 -4.80 6.88 -3.79
N VAL A 65 -3.86 6.59 -2.90
CA VAL A 65 -2.48 7.08 -3.00
C VAL A 65 -1.50 5.92 -3.08
N ASP A 66 -0.84 5.80 -4.21
CA ASP A 66 0.18 4.78 -4.45
C ASP A 66 1.56 5.39 -4.17
N ILE A 67 2.13 5.10 -3.01
CA ILE A 67 3.48 5.53 -2.67
C ILE A 67 4.52 4.61 -3.32
N PRO A 68 5.74 5.12 -3.58
CA PRO A 68 6.78 4.33 -4.22
C PRO A 68 7.15 3.10 -3.38
N GLY A 69 7.15 1.91 -3.98
CA GLY A 69 7.52 0.68 -3.29
C GLY A 69 8.99 0.69 -2.81
N TYR A 70 9.23 0.15 -1.63
CA TYR A 70 10.57 -0.01 -1.04
C TYR A 70 11.24 -1.34 -1.41
N GLY A 71 12.41 -1.63 -0.84
CA GLY A 71 13.11 -2.93 -1.01
C GLY A 71 13.71 -3.15 -2.39
N TYR A 72 13.94 -2.09 -3.17
CA TYR A 72 14.61 -2.21 -4.47
C TYR A 72 16.14 -2.18 -4.29
N ALA A 73 16.76 -3.36 -4.23
CA ALA A 73 18.20 -3.53 -3.96
C ALA A 73 19.14 -2.84 -4.98
N LYS A 74 18.63 -2.50 -6.17
CA LYS A 74 19.40 -1.88 -7.27
C LYS A 74 19.30 -0.35 -7.31
N ARG A 75 18.70 0.31 -6.32
CA ARG A 75 18.70 1.77 -6.26
C ARG A 75 20.05 2.28 -5.74
N ASP A 76 20.57 3.31 -6.38
CA ASP A 76 21.73 4.01 -5.85
C ASP A 76 21.38 4.79 -4.56
N PHE A 77 22.38 5.31 -3.87
CA PHE A 77 22.21 6.03 -2.61
C PHE A 77 21.35 7.30 -2.76
N LYS A 78 21.45 7.98 -3.91
CA LYS A 78 20.66 9.19 -4.18
C LYS A 78 19.19 8.87 -4.35
N ASP A 79 18.86 7.78 -5.04
CA ASP A 79 17.47 7.33 -5.23
C ASP A 79 16.84 6.84 -3.94
N LYS A 80 17.59 6.14 -3.07
CA LYS A 80 17.14 5.75 -1.73
C LYS A 80 16.81 6.96 -0.88
N LYS A 81 17.71 7.96 -0.83
CA LYS A 81 17.50 9.21 -0.09
C LYS A 81 16.31 10.00 -0.61
N ARG A 82 16.15 10.08 -1.94
CA ARG A 82 15.00 10.77 -2.55
C ARG A 82 13.68 10.03 -2.29
N TRP A 83 13.70 8.70 -2.33
CA TRP A 83 12.55 7.86 -2.01
C TRP A 83 12.09 8.09 -0.56
N SER A 84 13.01 7.99 0.41
CA SER A 84 12.74 8.23 1.82
C SER A 84 12.16 9.63 2.01
N ALA A 85 12.84 10.67 1.56
CA ALA A 85 12.38 12.04 1.73
C ALA A 85 10.99 12.31 1.14
N LEU A 86 10.68 11.77 -0.05
CA LEU A 86 9.35 11.97 -0.66
C LEU A 86 8.25 11.23 0.10
N THR A 87 8.53 10.00 0.53
CA THR A 87 7.61 9.17 1.29
C THR A 87 7.35 9.75 2.69
N ASP A 88 8.41 10.13 3.41
CA ASP A 88 8.33 10.74 4.73
C ASP A 88 7.52 12.04 4.69
N ASN A 89 7.83 12.93 3.74
CA ASN A 89 7.08 14.17 3.56
C ASN A 89 5.60 13.92 3.21
N PHE A 90 5.31 12.86 2.46
CA PHE A 90 3.93 12.51 2.17
C PHE A 90 3.22 11.97 3.42
N LEU A 91 3.81 11.01 4.12
CA LEU A 91 3.21 10.37 5.29
C LEU A 91 3.00 11.36 6.45
N THR A 92 3.85 12.37 6.58
CA THR A 92 3.72 13.44 7.59
C THR A 92 2.91 14.65 7.11
N SER A 93 2.47 14.67 5.83
CA SER A 93 1.65 15.77 5.31
C SER A 93 0.25 15.80 5.95
N PRO A 94 -0.33 16.99 6.21
CA PRO A 94 -1.68 17.09 6.77
C PRO A 94 -2.73 16.47 5.85
N CYS A 95 -3.68 15.73 6.43
CA CYS A 95 -4.91 15.27 5.78
C CYS A 95 -5.99 15.07 6.84
N GLU A 96 -7.24 15.00 6.45
CA GLU A 96 -8.35 14.78 7.37
C GLU A 96 -8.27 13.39 8.02
N LYS A 97 -8.16 12.37 7.16
CA LYS A 97 -8.05 10.96 7.56
C LYS A 97 -7.07 10.23 6.64
N ARG A 98 -6.28 9.33 7.19
CA ARG A 98 -5.38 8.47 6.43
C ARG A 98 -5.45 7.03 6.94
N LEU A 99 -5.68 6.09 6.03
CA LEU A 99 -5.55 4.66 6.30
C LEU A 99 -4.45 4.10 5.41
N ILE A 100 -3.52 3.37 5.99
CA ILE A 100 -2.47 2.70 5.25
C ILE A 100 -2.87 1.24 4.98
N LEU A 101 -2.89 0.86 3.73
CA LEU A 101 -2.93 -0.53 3.32
C LEU A 101 -1.47 -1.00 3.15
N GLN A 102 -0.96 -1.70 4.16
CA GLN A 102 0.39 -2.26 4.16
C GLN A 102 0.38 -3.62 3.46
N LEU A 103 0.89 -3.67 2.24
CA LEU A 103 0.89 -4.90 1.43
C LEU A 103 2.09 -5.78 1.77
N ILE A 104 1.83 -7.03 2.10
CA ILE A 104 2.84 -8.06 2.36
C ILE A 104 2.52 -9.28 1.47
N ASP A 105 3.51 -9.83 0.79
CA ASP A 105 3.35 -11.08 0.03
C ASP A 105 3.16 -12.24 1.02
N MET A 106 1.97 -12.83 1.04
CA MET A 106 1.59 -13.82 2.04
C MET A 106 2.46 -15.08 2.03
N LYS A 107 3.05 -15.42 0.87
CA LYS A 107 3.94 -16.57 0.73
C LYS A 107 5.35 -16.29 1.25
N VAL A 108 5.83 -15.08 1.05
CA VAL A 108 7.20 -14.68 1.43
C VAL A 108 7.29 -14.27 2.89
N GLY A 109 6.20 -13.70 3.42
CA GLY A 109 6.18 -13.07 4.73
C GLY A 109 6.75 -11.64 4.72
N PRO A 110 6.76 -10.96 5.87
CA PRO A 110 7.30 -9.63 6.02
C PRO A 110 8.83 -9.63 5.91
N THR A 111 9.37 -8.59 5.32
CA THR A 111 10.80 -8.29 5.23
C THR A 111 11.20 -7.28 6.30
N GLU A 112 12.50 -7.03 6.49
CA GLU A 112 12.99 -5.99 7.40
C GLU A 112 12.38 -4.62 7.10
N ASP A 113 12.27 -4.25 5.80
CA ASP A 113 11.64 -3.00 5.40
C ASP A 113 10.13 -2.97 5.74
N ASP A 114 9.44 -4.12 5.71
CA ASP A 114 8.03 -4.22 6.12
C ASP A 114 7.90 -4.02 7.64
N TYR A 115 8.77 -4.62 8.45
CA TYR A 115 8.80 -4.39 9.89
C TYR A 115 9.09 -2.93 10.24
N MET A 116 10.10 -2.31 9.62
CA MET A 116 10.39 -0.89 9.82
C MET A 116 9.19 0.01 9.50
N MET A 117 8.41 -0.34 8.47
CA MET A 117 7.21 0.43 8.13
C MET A 117 6.10 0.23 9.16
N LEU A 118 5.89 -1.01 9.65
CA LEU A 118 4.90 -1.30 10.68
C LEU A 118 5.25 -0.61 12.00
N ASP A 119 6.51 -0.67 12.44
CA ASP A 119 7.00 0.04 13.62
C ASP A 119 6.74 1.54 13.53
N TRP A 120 7.04 2.14 12.36
CA TRP A 120 6.75 3.57 12.14
C TRP A 120 5.24 3.88 12.20
N LEU A 121 4.39 3.01 11.65
CA LEU A 121 2.93 3.18 11.70
C LEU A 121 2.39 3.11 13.13
N ASP A 122 2.91 2.19 13.93
CA ASP A 122 2.55 2.05 15.35
C ASP A 122 3.05 3.26 16.16
N GLU A 123 4.31 3.69 15.98
CA GLU A 123 4.87 4.87 16.66
C GLU A 123 4.14 6.17 16.31
N SER A 124 3.68 6.32 15.06
CA SER A 124 2.93 7.49 14.58
C SER A 124 1.44 7.41 14.85
N GLU A 125 0.95 6.34 15.49
CA GLU A 125 -0.49 6.06 15.71
C GLU A 125 -1.31 6.14 14.40
N THR A 126 -0.67 5.85 13.26
CA THR A 126 -1.33 5.91 11.95
C THR A 126 -2.12 4.63 11.70
N PRO A 127 -3.45 4.68 11.48
CA PRO A 127 -4.25 3.47 11.26
C PRO A 127 -3.79 2.72 10.02
N TYR A 128 -3.69 1.41 10.14
CA TYR A 128 -3.32 0.54 9.03
C TYR A 128 -4.04 -0.82 9.02
N VAL A 129 -4.02 -1.45 7.87
CA VAL A 129 -4.45 -2.84 7.66
C VAL A 129 -3.41 -3.55 6.81
N ILE A 130 -3.00 -4.74 7.24
CA ILE A 130 -2.11 -5.60 6.47
C ILE A 130 -2.93 -6.30 5.39
N VAL A 131 -2.59 -6.04 4.11
CA VAL A 131 -3.17 -6.76 2.98
C VAL A 131 -2.20 -7.86 2.56
N ALA A 132 -2.51 -9.11 2.96
CA ALA A 132 -1.68 -10.28 2.69
C ALA A 132 -1.91 -10.77 1.24
N THR A 133 -1.10 -10.25 0.31
CA THR A 133 -1.28 -10.45 -1.14
C THR A 133 -0.88 -11.85 -1.62
N LYS A 134 -1.38 -12.24 -2.80
CA LYS A 134 -1.06 -13.51 -3.48
C LYS A 134 -1.41 -14.75 -2.64
N CYS A 135 -2.43 -14.66 -1.79
CA CYS A 135 -2.88 -15.74 -0.93
C CYS A 135 -3.32 -16.99 -1.71
N ASP A 136 -3.70 -16.84 -2.97
CA ASP A 136 -4.05 -17.92 -3.89
C ASP A 136 -2.87 -18.85 -4.25
N LYS A 137 -1.64 -18.47 -3.93
CA LYS A 137 -0.43 -19.27 -4.19
C LYS A 137 -0.09 -20.23 -3.05
N LEU A 138 -0.86 -20.24 -1.98
CA LEU A 138 -0.64 -21.08 -0.81
C LEU A 138 -1.63 -22.24 -0.78
N ASN A 139 -1.18 -23.41 -0.27
CA ASN A 139 -2.08 -24.46 0.14
C ASN A 139 -2.80 -24.07 1.46
N LYS A 140 -3.80 -24.83 1.88
CA LYS A 140 -4.63 -24.51 3.05
C LYS A 140 -3.83 -24.44 4.36
N THR A 141 -2.85 -25.32 4.52
CA THR A 141 -2.01 -25.36 5.74
C THR A 141 -1.14 -24.13 5.84
N ASP A 142 -0.39 -23.80 4.79
CA ASP A 142 0.48 -22.64 4.75
C ASP A 142 -0.33 -21.32 4.81
N PHE A 143 -1.51 -21.29 4.18
CA PHE A 143 -2.41 -20.14 4.25
C PHE A 143 -2.80 -19.84 5.71
N ASN A 144 -3.23 -20.86 6.48
CA ASN A 144 -3.65 -20.66 7.86
C ASN A 144 -2.46 -20.25 8.74
N ALA A 145 -1.31 -20.91 8.61
CA ALA A 145 -0.11 -20.60 9.36
C ALA A 145 0.39 -19.17 9.08
N ASN A 146 0.49 -18.78 7.82
CA ASN A 146 0.98 -17.46 7.46
C ASN A 146 -0.03 -16.35 7.82
N ARG A 147 -1.33 -16.64 7.77
CA ARG A 147 -2.35 -15.70 8.26
C ARG A 147 -2.22 -15.46 9.76
N GLU A 148 -2.03 -16.53 10.53
CA GLU A 148 -1.84 -16.45 11.98
C GLU A 148 -0.60 -15.63 12.33
N GLU A 149 0.53 -15.88 11.68
CA GLU A 149 1.76 -15.11 11.90
C GLU A 149 1.58 -13.62 11.58
N LEU A 150 0.97 -13.29 10.45
CA LEU A 150 0.71 -11.89 10.08
C LEU A 150 -0.28 -11.21 11.02
N SER A 151 -1.25 -11.95 11.59
CA SER A 151 -2.24 -11.40 12.52
C SER A 151 -1.64 -10.96 13.85
N LYS A 152 -0.43 -11.38 14.18
CA LYS A 152 0.33 -10.91 15.35
C LYS A 152 0.87 -9.49 15.16
N LEU A 153 0.94 -9.03 13.90
CA LEU A 153 1.48 -7.72 13.52
C LEU A 153 0.38 -6.66 13.33
N GLY A 154 -0.89 -7.06 13.29
CA GLY A 154 -2.00 -6.14 13.12
C GLY A 154 -3.20 -6.77 12.41
N PRO A 155 -4.24 -5.99 12.08
CA PRO A 155 -5.40 -6.46 11.30
C PRO A 155 -4.97 -6.96 9.92
N VAL A 156 -5.37 -8.20 9.54
CA VAL A 156 -4.94 -8.86 8.30
C VAL A 156 -6.11 -9.22 7.42
N ILE A 157 -6.05 -8.83 6.16
CA ILE A 157 -6.97 -9.24 5.10
C ILE A 157 -6.18 -10.03 4.03
N PRO A 158 -6.39 -11.35 3.92
CA PRO A 158 -5.85 -12.13 2.80
C PRO A 158 -6.44 -11.67 1.48
N PHE A 159 -5.57 -11.46 0.48
CA PHE A 159 -6.00 -10.89 -0.80
C PHE A 159 -5.40 -11.62 -2.01
N SER A 160 -6.22 -11.80 -3.05
CA SER A 160 -5.79 -12.24 -4.36
C SER A 160 -6.43 -11.41 -5.47
N SER A 161 -5.64 -10.62 -6.17
CA SER A 161 -6.10 -9.89 -7.36
C SER A 161 -6.53 -10.84 -8.48
N LEU A 162 -5.95 -12.05 -8.56
CA LEU A 162 -6.25 -13.03 -9.59
C LEU A 162 -7.59 -13.72 -9.35
N LYS A 163 -7.91 -14.05 -8.10
CA LYS A 163 -9.11 -14.80 -7.71
C LYS A 163 -10.22 -13.93 -7.10
N GLY A 164 -9.96 -12.64 -6.88
CA GLY A 164 -10.90 -11.73 -6.22
C GLY A 164 -11.09 -11.98 -4.73
N ILE A 165 -10.25 -12.83 -4.11
CA ILE A 165 -10.32 -13.13 -2.68
C ILE A 165 -10.03 -11.86 -1.88
N GLY A 166 -10.80 -11.60 -0.81
CA GLY A 166 -10.61 -10.49 0.12
C GLY A 166 -11.07 -9.12 -0.40
N LYS A 167 -11.57 -9.05 -1.65
CA LYS A 167 -12.01 -7.76 -2.24
C LYS A 167 -13.17 -7.13 -1.47
N ASP A 168 -14.19 -7.89 -1.16
CA ASP A 168 -15.38 -7.37 -0.48
C ASP A 168 -15.08 -7.04 0.99
N GLU A 169 -14.25 -7.86 1.66
CA GLU A 169 -13.78 -7.61 3.02
C GLU A 169 -12.97 -6.31 3.08
N LEU A 170 -12.06 -6.10 2.12
CA LEU A 170 -11.28 -4.87 2.06
C LEU A 170 -12.17 -3.65 1.80
N TRP A 171 -13.14 -3.73 0.88
CA TRP A 171 -14.08 -2.64 0.67
C TRP A 171 -14.90 -2.32 1.91
N LYS A 172 -15.37 -3.33 2.65
CA LYS A 172 -16.06 -3.15 3.92
C LYS A 172 -15.19 -2.36 4.91
N THR A 173 -13.94 -2.76 5.09
CA THR A 173 -12.99 -2.06 5.96
C THR A 173 -12.76 -0.60 5.53
N LEU A 174 -12.66 -0.34 4.23
CA LEU A 174 -12.52 1.03 3.70
C LEU A 174 -13.76 1.88 4.00
N TYR A 175 -14.97 1.34 3.82
CA TYR A 175 -16.21 2.05 4.13
C TYR A 175 -16.33 2.36 5.63
N GLU A 176 -16.07 1.38 6.49
CA GLU A 176 -16.07 1.57 7.95
C GLU A 176 -15.09 2.66 8.40
N PHE A 177 -13.90 2.72 7.78
CA PHE A 177 -12.93 3.77 8.05
C PHE A 177 -13.40 5.15 7.59
N LEU A 178 -14.09 5.24 6.46
CA LEU A 178 -14.53 6.51 5.89
C LEU A 178 -15.75 7.08 6.61
N GLU A 179 -16.62 6.21 7.19
CA GLU A 179 -17.84 6.62 7.90
C GLU A 179 -17.57 7.06 9.34
N ASN A 180 -16.52 6.54 10.00
CA ASN A 180 -16.11 6.92 11.35
C ASN A 180 -15.24 8.19 11.38
#